data_65aad4519bde4d819f8bea67cc4ad6e7
#
_entry.id   65aad4519bde4d819f8bea67cc4ad6e7
#
_cell.length_a   1.000
_cell.length_b   1.000
_cell.length_c   1.000
_cell.angle_alpha   90.00
_cell.angle_beta   90.00
_cell.angle_gamma   90.00
#
_symmetry.space_group_name_H-M   'P 1'
#
loop_
_entity.id
_entity.type
_entity.pdbx_description
1 polymer ?
#
loop_
_entity_poly.entity_id
_entity_poly.type
_entity_poly.pdbx_seq_one_letter_code
_entity_poly.pdbx_strand_id
1 'polypeptide(L)'
;MANSVAKRRTEKTAEIVASAWALARADGIAGVTLHGLARVVGMRQPSLYVYFDSKLALYDAMFADGNRQLLERLDTMTRSPEPREALKQWLHAFAAFGSEDSERYQLLFHRPIPGFAPSAESYALAEKVLGGAYTLMRAAGVTEQGDMDCVVAITAGVTDAQISNDPGGDRWLRHLNRLVDLLVDDVIARGRTQ
;
A
#
# COMPACT_ATOMS: atom_id res chain seq x y z
N MET A 1 -7.58 -5.09 -34.90
CA MET A 1 -8.75 -4.45 -34.25
C MET A 1 -8.98 -4.90 -32.82
N ALA A 2 -8.90 -6.19 -32.45
CA ALA A 2 -9.07 -6.67 -31.05
C ALA A 2 -8.11 -6.02 -30.03
N ASN A 3 -6.83 -5.82 -30.38
CA ASN A 3 -5.83 -5.19 -29.51
C ASN A 3 -6.15 -3.70 -29.18
N SER A 4 -6.76 -2.96 -30.10
CA SER A 4 -7.19 -1.56 -29.89
C SER A 4 -8.38 -1.45 -28.94
N VAL A 5 -9.32 -2.40 -28.97
CA VAL A 5 -10.49 -2.42 -28.07
C VAL A 5 -10.06 -2.79 -26.65
N ALA A 6 -9.21 -3.80 -26.50
CA ALA A 6 -8.66 -4.20 -25.20
C ALA A 6 -7.87 -3.05 -24.56
N LYS A 7 -7.01 -2.37 -25.32
CA LYS A 7 -6.24 -1.22 -24.83
C LYS A 7 -7.14 -0.08 -24.36
N ARG A 8 -8.16 0.29 -25.13
CA ARG A 8 -9.12 1.33 -24.73
C ARG A 8 -9.90 0.96 -23.47
N ARG A 9 -10.25 -0.32 -23.31
CA ARG A 9 -10.92 -0.80 -22.09
C ARG A 9 -10.00 -0.65 -20.86
N THR A 10 -8.73 -1.04 -20.99
CA THR A 10 -7.74 -0.90 -19.91
C THR A 10 -7.54 0.56 -19.53
N GLU A 11 -7.35 1.45 -20.51
CA GLU A 11 -7.21 2.89 -20.28
C GLU A 11 -8.44 3.48 -19.59
N LYS A 12 -9.65 3.10 -20.01
CA LYS A 12 -10.89 3.57 -19.37
C LYS A 12 -11.06 3.01 -17.97
N THR A 13 -10.67 1.75 -17.72
CA THR A 13 -10.67 1.17 -16.37
C THR A 13 -9.74 1.96 -15.45
N ALA A 14 -8.53 2.28 -15.91
CA ALA A 14 -7.58 3.09 -15.13
C ALA A 14 -8.12 4.50 -14.80
N GLU A 15 -8.77 5.17 -15.77
CA GLU A 15 -9.43 6.46 -15.55
C GLU A 15 -10.54 6.39 -14.49
N ILE A 16 -11.34 5.33 -14.51
CA ILE A 16 -12.40 5.12 -13.53
C ILE A 16 -11.81 4.88 -12.14
N VAL A 17 -10.76 4.07 -12.03
CA VAL A 17 -10.06 3.81 -10.75
C VAL A 17 -9.42 5.09 -10.21
N ALA A 18 -8.78 5.90 -11.05
CA ALA A 18 -8.24 7.19 -10.63
C ALA A 18 -9.33 8.15 -10.10
N SER A 19 -10.51 8.16 -10.75
CA SER A 19 -11.66 8.93 -10.30
C SER A 19 -12.24 8.39 -8.98
N ALA A 20 -12.21 7.07 -8.77
CA ALA A 20 -12.62 6.45 -7.52
C ALA A 20 -11.69 6.83 -6.35
N TRP A 21 -10.38 6.92 -6.58
CA TRP A 21 -9.43 7.45 -5.60
C TRP A 21 -9.69 8.92 -5.27
N ALA A 22 -10.03 9.74 -6.27
CA ALA A 22 -10.40 11.14 -6.03
C ALA A 22 -11.65 11.26 -5.15
N LEU A 23 -12.68 10.42 -5.39
CA LEU A 23 -13.85 10.34 -4.52
C LEU A 23 -13.51 9.85 -3.12
N ALA A 24 -12.65 8.83 -2.98
CA ALA A 24 -12.22 8.33 -1.69
C ALA A 24 -11.56 9.44 -0.85
N ARG A 25 -10.70 10.25 -1.46
CA ARG A 25 -10.07 11.39 -0.76
C ARG A 25 -11.04 12.48 -0.34
N ALA A 26 -12.14 12.65 -1.07
CA ALA A 26 -13.15 13.65 -0.77
C ALA A 26 -14.17 13.19 0.28
N ASP A 27 -14.63 11.95 0.18
CA ASP A 27 -15.80 11.44 0.90
C ASP A 27 -15.46 10.27 1.85
N GLY A 28 -14.17 9.91 1.98
CA GLY A 28 -13.70 8.72 2.66
C GLY A 28 -13.86 7.45 1.82
N ILE A 29 -13.04 6.43 2.09
CA ILE A 29 -13.04 5.18 1.30
C ILE A 29 -14.39 4.47 1.33
N ALA A 30 -15.11 4.48 2.45
CA ALA A 30 -16.44 3.90 2.57
C ALA A 30 -17.51 4.70 1.79
N GLY A 31 -17.28 6.00 1.58
CA GLY A 31 -18.17 6.92 0.87
C GLY A 31 -18.19 6.73 -0.64
N VAL A 32 -17.22 6.02 -1.22
CA VAL A 32 -17.21 5.74 -2.67
C VAL A 32 -18.44 4.94 -3.07
N THR A 33 -19.24 5.47 -3.99
CA THR A 33 -20.43 4.82 -4.54
C THR A 33 -20.38 4.73 -6.05
N LEU A 34 -20.95 3.66 -6.64
CA LEU A 34 -21.02 3.53 -8.11
C LEU A 34 -21.84 4.66 -8.75
N HIS A 35 -22.87 5.17 -8.05
CA HIS A 35 -23.66 6.32 -8.52
C HIS A 35 -22.81 7.60 -8.55
N GLY A 36 -22.12 7.92 -7.45
CA GLY A 36 -21.22 9.07 -7.36
C GLY A 36 -20.11 9.01 -8.40
N LEU A 37 -19.49 7.84 -8.54
CA LEU A 37 -18.44 7.60 -9.52
C LEU A 37 -18.92 7.77 -10.96
N ALA A 38 -20.12 7.24 -11.32
CA ALA A 38 -20.71 7.40 -12.64
C ALA A 38 -20.85 8.88 -13.02
N ARG A 39 -21.31 9.69 -12.06
CA ARG A 39 -21.46 11.14 -12.25
C ARG A 39 -20.10 11.82 -12.49
N VAL A 40 -19.07 11.45 -11.74
CA VAL A 40 -17.72 12.03 -11.88
C VAL A 40 -17.08 11.69 -13.22
N VAL A 41 -17.22 10.43 -13.68
CA VAL A 41 -16.64 9.99 -14.97
C VAL A 41 -17.53 10.29 -16.19
N GLY A 42 -18.66 11.01 -15.99
CA GLY A 42 -19.58 11.37 -17.07
C GLY A 42 -20.30 10.18 -17.74
N MET A 43 -20.52 9.10 -16.97
CA MET A 43 -21.16 7.86 -17.45
C MET A 43 -22.52 7.65 -16.80
N ARG A 44 -23.39 6.86 -17.45
CA ARG A 44 -24.56 6.30 -16.76
C ARG A 44 -24.15 5.14 -15.87
N GLN A 45 -24.73 5.02 -14.67
CA GLN A 45 -24.39 3.95 -13.73
C GLN A 45 -24.44 2.53 -14.35
N PRO A 46 -25.41 2.15 -15.19
CA PRO A 46 -25.38 0.85 -15.88
C PRO A 46 -24.13 0.62 -16.73
N SER A 47 -23.54 1.67 -17.27
CA SER A 47 -22.31 1.56 -18.08
C SER A 47 -21.07 1.24 -17.23
N LEU A 48 -21.07 1.52 -15.93
CA LEU A 48 -19.98 1.13 -15.03
C LEU A 48 -19.95 -0.38 -14.81
N TYR A 49 -21.11 -1.05 -14.83
CA TYR A 49 -21.17 -2.51 -14.68
C TYR A 49 -20.49 -3.27 -15.83
N VAL A 50 -20.21 -2.62 -16.95
CA VAL A 50 -19.37 -3.17 -18.02
C VAL A 50 -17.90 -3.31 -17.56
N TYR A 51 -17.49 -2.49 -16.60
CA TYR A 51 -16.10 -2.45 -16.09
C TYR A 51 -15.98 -3.16 -14.72
N PHE A 52 -16.97 -3.04 -13.85
CA PHE A 52 -16.97 -3.58 -12.50
C PHE A 52 -18.33 -4.18 -12.17
N ASP A 53 -18.39 -5.49 -11.99
CA ASP A 53 -19.63 -6.24 -11.74
C ASP A 53 -20.30 -5.85 -10.42
N SER A 54 -19.54 -5.24 -9.49
CA SER A 54 -20.03 -4.81 -8.20
C SER A 54 -19.16 -3.68 -7.61
N LYS A 55 -19.63 -3.06 -6.50
CA LYS A 55 -18.83 -2.13 -5.72
C LYS A 55 -17.57 -2.82 -5.15
N LEU A 56 -17.65 -4.09 -4.77
CA LEU A 56 -16.49 -4.85 -4.28
C LEU A 56 -15.46 -5.10 -5.38
N ALA A 57 -15.90 -5.34 -6.63
CA ALA A 57 -14.99 -5.43 -7.78
C ALA A 57 -14.25 -4.11 -8.07
N LEU A 58 -14.90 -2.96 -7.84
CA LEU A 58 -14.23 -1.66 -7.89
C LEU A 58 -13.17 -1.54 -6.80
N TYR A 59 -13.47 -1.92 -5.55
CA TYR A 59 -12.48 -1.91 -4.47
C TYR A 59 -11.32 -2.87 -4.73
N ASP A 60 -11.56 -4.02 -5.36
CA ASP A 60 -10.49 -4.94 -5.76
C ASP A 60 -9.56 -4.30 -6.79
N ALA A 61 -10.12 -3.62 -7.78
CA ALA A 61 -9.32 -2.88 -8.76
C ALA A 61 -8.53 -1.72 -8.13
N MET A 62 -9.13 -0.99 -7.18
CA MET A 62 -8.44 0.05 -6.39
C MET A 62 -7.32 -0.56 -5.55
N PHE A 63 -7.56 -1.68 -4.87
CA PHE A 63 -6.57 -2.39 -4.07
C PHE A 63 -5.37 -2.83 -4.94
N ALA A 64 -5.64 -3.42 -6.11
CA ALA A 64 -4.60 -3.79 -7.06
C ALA A 64 -3.82 -2.57 -7.58
N ASP A 65 -4.50 -1.49 -7.87
CA ASP A 65 -3.90 -0.24 -8.35
C ASP A 65 -2.99 0.40 -7.29
N GLY A 66 -3.46 0.52 -6.05
CA GLY A 66 -2.66 1.06 -4.95
C GLY A 66 -1.40 0.23 -4.66
N ASN A 67 -1.50 -1.11 -4.69
CA ASN A 67 -0.32 -1.97 -4.54
C ASN A 67 0.64 -1.85 -5.73
N ARG A 68 0.16 -1.67 -6.97
CA ARG A 68 1.05 -1.41 -8.13
C ARG A 68 1.80 -0.10 -7.97
N GLN A 69 1.14 0.98 -7.55
CA GLN A 69 1.78 2.27 -7.28
C GLN A 69 2.86 2.14 -6.20
N LEU A 70 2.59 1.38 -5.12
CA LEU A 70 3.56 1.14 -4.06
C LEU A 70 4.75 0.33 -4.58
N LEU A 71 4.53 -0.76 -5.31
CA LEU A 71 5.60 -1.56 -5.92
C LEU A 71 6.46 -0.71 -6.85
N GLU A 72 5.87 0.06 -7.74
CA GLU A 72 6.60 0.95 -8.65
C GLU A 72 7.49 1.93 -7.89
N ARG A 73 6.97 2.56 -6.82
CA ARG A 73 7.77 3.45 -5.97
C ARG A 73 8.94 2.73 -5.30
N LEU A 74 8.70 1.52 -4.77
CA LEU A 74 9.72 0.74 -4.07
C LEU A 74 10.77 0.15 -5.03
N ASP A 75 10.39 -0.17 -6.27
CA ASP A 75 11.29 -0.72 -7.28
C ASP A 75 12.16 0.34 -7.96
N THR A 76 11.66 1.58 -8.08
CA THR A 76 12.40 2.69 -8.73
C THR A 76 13.35 3.41 -7.78
N MET A 77 13.27 3.16 -6.47
CA MET A 77 14.15 3.81 -5.50
C MET A 77 15.58 3.27 -5.58
N THR A 78 16.56 4.18 -5.52
CA THR A 78 17.96 3.81 -5.35
C THR A 78 18.20 3.34 -3.91
N ARG A 79 18.71 2.12 -3.75
CA ARG A 79 18.98 1.52 -2.43
C ARG A 79 20.47 1.57 -2.10
N SER A 80 20.77 1.73 -0.82
CA SER A 80 22.11 1.57 -0.29
C SER A 80 22.63 0.14 -0.55
N PRO A 81 23.92 -0.06 -0.82
CA PRO A 81 24.53 -1.39 -0.84
C PRO A 81 24.60 -2.01 0.57
N GLU A 82 24.51 -1.20 1.60
CA GLU A 82 24.51 -1.63 3.01
C GLU A 82 23.11 -2.14 3.41
N PRO A 83 22.96 -3.43 3.83
CA PRO A 83 21.66 -4.05 4.01
C PRO A 83 20.73 -3.33 5.01
N ARG A 84 21.28 -2.89 6.16
CA ARG A 84 20.50 -2.18 7.18
C ARG A 84 19.97 -0.84 6.64
N GLU A 85 20.81 -0.10 5.93
CA GLU A 85 20.41 1.17 5.33
C GLU A 85 19.37 0.96 4.21
N ALA A 86 19.54 -0.09 3.40
CA ALA A 86 18.56 -0.46 2.38
C ALA A 86 17.18 -0.79 3.00
N LEU A 87 17.17 -1.51 4.12
CA LEU A 87 15.94 -1.80 4.89
C LEU A 87 15.30 -0.50 5.39
N LYS A 88 16.06 0.38 6.06
CA LYS A 88 15.54 1.66 6.56
C LYS A 88 14.95 2.53 5.44
N GLN A 89 15.67 2.65 4.31
CA GLN A 89 15.20 3.39 3.15
C GLN A 89 13.88 2.84 2.61
N TRP A 90 13.76 1.51 2.51
CA TRP A 90 12.57 0.84 2.03
C TRP A 90 11.37 1.06 2.97
N LEU A 91 11.56 0.86 4.27
CA LEU A 91 10.51 1.05 5.28
C LEU A 91 10.06 2.52 5.33
N HIS A 92 10.99 3.46 5.20
CA HIS A 92 10.67 4.88 5.13
C HIS A 92 9.88 5.22 3.88
N ALA A 93 10.24 4.68 2.72
CA ALA A 93 9.51 4.90 1.46
C ALA A 93 8.09 4.31 1.53
N PHE A 94 7.93 3.13 2.16
CA PHE A 94 6.64 2.51 2.44
C PHE A 94 5.77 3.40 3.34
N ALA A 95 6.31 3.84 4.48
CA ALA A 95 5.58 4.64 5.44
C ALA A 95 5.22 6.03 4.89
N ALA A 96 6.12 6.65 4.12
CA ALA A 96 5.85 7.90 3.42
C ALA A 96 4.72 7.74 2.39
N PHE A 97 4.74 6.67 1.58
CA PHE A 97 3.66 6.36 0.63
C PHE A 97 2.30 6.22 1.33
N GLY A 98 2.27 5.55 2.49
CA GLY A 98 1.05 5.43 3.31
C GLY A 98 0.55 6.78 3.82
N SER A 99 1.46 7.62 4.30
CA SER A 99 1.13 8.92 4.89
C SER A 99 0.70 9.98 3.88
N GLU A 100 1.05 9.83 2.60
CA GLU A 100 0.66 10.74 1.52
C GLU A 100 -0.84 10.64 1.16
N ASP A 101 -1.47 9.49 1.40
CA ASP A 101 -2.86 9.21 1.06
C ASP A 101 -3.47 8.23 2.06
N SER A 102 -4.12 8.78 3.09
CA SER A 102 -4.73 8.00 4.17
C SER A 102 -5.81 7.03 3.69
N GLU A 103 -6.60 7.42 2.68
CA GLU A 103 -7.67 6.59 2.16
C GLU A 103 -7.12 5.36 1.40
N ARG A 104 -6.02 5.58 0.67
CA ARG A 104 -5.29 4.49 0.02
C ARG A 104 -4.67 3.57 1.06
N TYR A 105 -4.01 4.12 2.08
CA TYR A 105 -3.42 3.34 3.17
C TYR A 105 -4.48 2.49 3.89
N GLN A 106 -5.65 3.06 4.20
CA GLN A 106 -6.74 2.34 4.83
C GLN A 106 -7.20 1.15 3.96
N LEU A 107 -7.42 1.34 2.65
CA LEU A 107 -7.86 0.26 1.78
C LEU A 107 -6.82 -0.87 1.66
N LEU A 108 -5.54 -0.53 1.62
CA LEU A 108 -4.46 -1.51 1.41
C LEU A 108 -4.12 -2.31 2.68
N PHE A 109 -4.13 -1.67 3.85
CA PHE A 109 -3.54 -2.24 5.07
C PHE A 109 -4.53 -2.40 6.22
N HIS A 110 -5.67 -1.75 6.16
CA HIS A 110 -6.77 -1.96 7.10
C HIS A 110 -7.91 -2.73 6.41
N ARG A 111 -8.96 -3.03 7.13
CA ARG A 111 -10.16 -3.67 6.57
C ARG A 111 -11.36 -2.72 6.69
N PRO A 112 -11.34 -1.55 6.00
CA PRO A 112 -12.32 -0.49 6.20
C PRO A 112 -13.69 -0.83 5.60
N ILE A 113 -13.76 -1.80 4.70
CA ILE A 113 -14.98 -2.14 3.95
C ILE A 113 -15.51 -3.51 4.42
N PRO A 114 -16.68 -3.56 5.07
CA PRO A 114 -17.30 -4.82 5.47
C PRO A 114 -17.53 -5.75 4.28
N GLY A 115 -17.12 -7.01 4.41
CA GLY A 115 -17.30 -8.03 3.38
C GLY A 115 -16.34 -7.92 2.19
N PHE A 116 -15.45 -6.93 2.15
CA PHE A 116 -14.41 -6.87 1.12
C PHE A 116 -13.23 -7.78 1.50
N ALA A 117 -12.85 -8.61 0.54
CA ALA A 117 -11.57 -9.30 0.51
C ALA A 117 -11.01 -9.18 -0.92
N PRO A 118 -9.74 -8.84 -1.09
CA PRO A 118 -9.15 -8.76 -2.42
C PRO A 118 -9.14 -10.14 -3.09
N SER A 119 -9.23 -10.16 -4.43
CA SER A 119 -9.03 -11.37 -5.23
C SER A 119 -7.61 -11.91 -5.04
N ALA A 120 -7.40 -13.20 -5.35
CA ALA A 120 -6.07 -13.81 -5.28
C ALA A 120 -5.05 -13.07 -6.19
N GLU A 121 -5.49 -12.60 -7.36
CA GLU A 121 -4.66 -11.84 -8.29
C GLU A 121 -4.25 -10.48 -7.69
N SER A 122 -5.20 -9.75 -7.11
CA SER A 122 -4.94 -8.46 -6.46
C SER A 122 -4.09 -8.63 -5.20
N TYR A 123 -4.36 -9.67 -4.41
CA TYR A 123 -3.62 -9.97 -3.18
C TYR A 123 -2.16 -10.36 -3.45
N ALA A 124 -1.87 -11.05 -4.56
CA ALA A 124 -0.51 -11.37 -4.96
C ALA A 124 0.40 -10.14 -5.14
N LEU A 125 -0.17 -8.96 -5.40
CA LEU A 125 0.59 -7.70 -5.43
C LEU A 125 1.02 -7.27 -4.02
N ALA A 126 0.14 -7.40 -3.03
CA ALA A 126 0.47 -7.12 -1.63
C ALA A 126 1.52 -8.12 -1.08
N GLU A 127 1.44 -9.40 -1.48
CA GLU A 127 2.44 -10.40 -1.13
C GLU A 127 3.83 -10.06 -1.70
N LYS A 128 3.90 -9.48 -2.90
CA LYS A 128 5.18 -8.99 -3.46
C LYS A 128 5.76 -7.84 -2.64
N VAL A 129 4.94 -6.91 -2.17
CA VAL A 129 5.39 -5.82 -1.28
C VAL A 129 5.99 -6.43 -0.01
N LEU A 130 5.27 -7.31 0.67
CA LEU A 130 5.72 -7.95 1.90
C LEU A 130 6.98 -8.82 1.68
N GLY A 131 7.03 -9.55 0.57
CA GLY A 131 8.20 -10.35 0.18
C GLY A 131 9.46 -9.52 -0.03
N GLY A 132 9.32 -8.31 -0.60
CA GLY A 132 10.41 -7.34 -0.70
C GLY A 132 10.94 -6.91 0.66
N ALA A 133 10.05 -6.59 1.61
CA ALA A 133 10.42 -6.27 2.99
C ALA A 133 11.17 -7.44 3.66
N TYR A 134 10.63 -8.64 3.59
CA TYR A 134 11.27 -9.84 4.19
C TYR A 134 12.65 -10.14 3.60
N THR A 135 12.85 -9.89 2.31
CA THR A 135 14.17 -10.04 1.68
C THR A 135 15.20 -9.09 2.28
N LEU A 136 14.82 -7.82 2.48
CA LEU A 136 15.70 -6.82 3.08
C LEU A 136 15.92 -7.07 4.57
N MET A 137 14.91 -7.51 5.31
CA MET A 137 15.02 -7.88 6.72
C MET A 137 16.05 -9.00 6.90
N ARG A 138 15.96 -10.09 6.10
CA ARG A 138 16.94 -11.18 6.15
C ARG A 138 18.36 -10.70 5.82
N ALA A 139 18.50 -9.86 4.81
CA ALA A 139 19.81 -9.28 4.48
C ALA A 139 20.38 -8.42 5.62
N ALA A 140 19.54 -7.75 6.39
CA ALA A 140 19.93 -6.97 7.57
C ALA A 140 20.12 -7.81 8.85
N GLY A 141 19.98 -9.15 8.77
CA GLY A 141 20.18 -10.07 9.90
C GLY A 141 18.92 -10.36 10.72
N VAL A 142 17.74 -9.89 10.30
CA VAL A 142 16.46 -10.22 10.92
C VAL A 142 15.89 -11.44 10.20
N THR A 143 16.06 -12.63 10.78
CA THR A 143 15.73 -13.92 10.14
C THR A 143 14.52 -14.62 10.73
N GLU A 144 14.28 -14.40 12.04
CA GLU A 144 13.18 -15.03 12.75
C GLU A 144 11.84 -14.34 12.44
N GLN A 145 10.79 -15.12 12.22
CA GLN A 145 9.46 -14.59 11.85
C GLN A 145 8.93 -13.58 12.89
N GLY A 146 9.08 -13.88 14.17
CA GLY A 146 8.63 -12.99 15.24
C GLY A 146 9.33 -11.63 15.24
N ASP A 147 10.62 -11.59 14.89
CA ASP A 147 11.38 -10.34 14.76
C ASP A 147 10.95 -9.56 13.49
N MET A 148 10.68 -10.27 12.38
CA MET A 148 10.11 -9.66 11.18
C MET A 148 8.74 -9.05 11.45
N ASP A 149 7.89 -9.75 12.21
CA ASP A 149 6.56 -9.26 12.62
C ASP A 149 6.68 -7.98 13.47
N CYS A 150 7.71 -7.89 14.34
CA CYS A 150 8.01 -6.67 15.10
C CYS A 150 8.40 -5.50 14.18
N VAL A 151 9.21 -5.71 13.14
CA VAL A 151 9.53 -4.66 12.15
C VAL A 151 8.27 -4.18 11.43
N VAL A 152 7.41 -5.11 11.00
CA VAL A 152 6.13 -4.77 10.37
C VAL A 152 5.24 -3.96 11.31
N ALA A 153 5.09 -4.41 12.56
CA ALA A 153 4.26 -3.75 13.57
C ALA A 153 4.76 -2.34 13.90
N ILE A 154 6.07 -2.15 14.07
CA ILE A 154 6.67 -0.82 14.30
C ILE A 154 6.41 0.10 13.11
N THR A 155 6.61 -0.38 11.88
CA THR A 155 6.42 0.41 10.68
C THR A 155 4.95 0.82 10.51
N ALA A 156 4.02 -0.11 10.70
CA ALA A 156 2.59 0.17 10.69
C ALA A 156 2.21 1.19 11.77
N GLY A 157 2.65 0.99 13.02
CA GLY A 157 2.37 1.89 14.14
C GLY A 157 2.90 3.32 13.93
N VAL A 158 4.09 3.47 13.37
CA VAL A 158 4.66 4.78 13.01
C VAL A 158 3.84 5.44 11.90
N THR A 159 3.43 4.67 10.88
CA THR A 159 2.61 5.19 9.78
C THR A 159 1.24 5.64 10.28
N ASP A 160 0.57 4.81 11.09
CA ASP A 160 -0.72 5.15 11.70
C ASP A 160 -0.64 6.39 12.59
N ALA A 161 0.41 6.49 13.40
CA ALA A 161 0.65 7.64 14.26
C ALA A 161 0.90 8.92 13.44
N GLN A 162 1.61 8.81 12.32
CA GLN A 162 1.86 9.93 11.41
C GLN A 162 0.56 10.42 10.77
N ILE A 163 -0.25 9.49 10.22
CA ILE A 163 -1.54 9.80 9.59
C ILE A 163 -2.50 10.45 10.59
N SER A 164 -2.57 9.91 11.81
CA SER A 164 -3.59 10.29 12.79
C SER A 164 -3.23 11.55 13.59
N ASN A 165 -1.94 11.80 13.85
CA ASN A 165 -1.52 12.83 14.80
C ASN A 165 -0.72 13.98 14.19
N ASP A 166 -0.21 13.81 12.96
CA ASP A 166 0.58 14.84 12.27
C ASP A 166 0.47 14.67 10.74
N PRO A 167 -0.77 14.75 10.18
CA PRO A 167 -0.99 14.56 8.74
C PRO A 167 -0.24 15.63 7.93
N GLY A 168 0.55 15.17 6.97
CA GLY A 168 1.37 16.05 6.12
C GLY A 168 2.69 16.53 6.74
N GLY A 169 2.96 16.20 8.01
CA GLY A 169 4.24 16.45 8.68
C GLY A 169 5.20 15.26 8.64
N ASP A 170 6.17 15.25 9.55
CA ASP A 170 7.18 14.17 9.68
C ASP A 170 7.42 13.71 11.14
N ARG A 171 6.61 14.21 12.06
CA ARG A 171 6.81 14.05 13.52
C ARG A 171 7.10 12.61 13.93
N TRP A 172 6.42 11.65 13.33
CA TRP A 172 6.55 10.23 13.65
C TRP A 172 7.50 9.51 12.69
N LEU A 173 7.43 9.82 11.41
CA LEU A 173 8.27 9.18 10.38
C LEU A 173 9.77 9.38 10.64
N ARG A 174 10.19 10.55 11.12
CA ARG A 174 11.59 10.85 11.46
C ARG A 174 12.20 9.91 12.51
N HIS A 175 11.36 9.20 13.28
CA HIS A 175 11.82 8.25 14.31
C HIS A 175 11.92 6.81 13.79
N LEU A 176 11.39 6.51 12.59
CA LEU A 176 11.34 5.15 12.06
C LEU A 176 12.73 4.51 11.99
N ASN A 177 13.72 5.22 11.44
CA ASN A 177 15.09 4.71 11.34
C ASN A 177 15.67 4.30 12.70
N ARG A 178 15.47 5.15 13.71
CA ARG A 178 15.91 4.85 15.09
C ARG A 178 15.25 3.60 15.65
N LEU A 179 13.94 3.44 15.41
CA LEU A 179 13.18 2.27 15.89
C LEU A 179 13.67 0.98 15.23
N VAL A 180 13.94 1.05 13.91
CA VAL A 180 14.51 -0.07 13.16
C VAL A 180 15.92 -0.42 13.69
N ASP A 181 16.78 0.58 13.95
CA ASP A 181 18.11 0.36 14.50
C ASP A 181 18.05 -0.32 15.86
N LEU A 182 17.20 0.15 16.78
CA LEU A 182 17.02 -0.45 18.10
C LEU A 182 16.59 -1.93 18.00
N LEU A 183 15.68 -2.27 17.09
CA LEU A 183 15.22 -3.63 16.91
C LEU A 183 16.30 -4.53 16.28
N VAL A 184 16.96 -4.06 15.23
CA VAL A 184 18.02 -4.83 14.56
C VAL A 184 19.22 -5.05 15.51
N ASP A 185 19.59 -4.06 16.31
CA ASP A 185 20.67 -4.19 17.30
C ASP A 185 20.33 -5.23 18.38
N ASP A 186 19.08 -5.25 18.87
CA ASP A 186 18.60 -6.25 19.83
C ASP A 186 18.62 -7.66 19.22
N VAL A 187 18.13 -7.83 17.99
CA VAL A 187 18.16 -9.11 17.27
C VAL A 187 19.59 -9.64 17.13
N ILE A 188 20.52 -8.78 16.69
CA ILE A 188 21.94 -9.17 16.54
C ILE A 188 22.58 -9.51 17.88
N ALA A 189 22.26 -8.75 18.93
CA ALA A 189 22.80 -9.01 20.28
C ALA A 189 22.32 -10.36 20.82
N ARG A 190 21.03 -10.69 20.67
CA ARG A 190 20.45 -12.00 21.07
C ARG A 190 21.05 -13.16 20.29
N GLY A 191 21.30 -13.01 18.99
CA GLY A 191 21.90 -14.06 18.15
C GLY A 191 23.37 -14.35 18.47
N ARG A 192 24.10 -13.43 19.13
CA ARG A 192 25.48 -13.63 19.59
C ARG A 192 25.60 -14.36 20.94
N THR A 193 24.49 -14.52 21.63
CA THR A 193 24.44 -15.09 22.99
C THR A 193 23.97 -16.55 22.97
N GLN A 194 23.55 -17.07 21.84
CA GLN A 194 23.22 -18.49 21.58
C GLN A 194 24.36 -19.21 20.88
#